data_ee671dd8eae4e2c1b8801d7d8830a031
#
_entry.id   ee671dd8eae4e2c1b8801d7d8830a031
#
_cell.length_a   1.000
_cell.length_b   1.000
_cell.length_c   1.000
_cell.angle_alpha   90.00
_cell.angle_beta   90.00
_cell.angle_gamma   90.00
#
_symmetry.space_group_name_H-M   'P 1'
#
loop_
_entity.id
_entity.type
_entity.pdbx_description
1 polymer ?
#
loop_
_entity_poly.entity_id
_entity_poly.type
_entity_poly.pdbx_seq_one_letter_code
_entity_poly.pdbx_strand_id
1 'polypeptide(L)'
;MSTLLKMQKIHPLCSRCIRMYPLQNRWTVLRYLQCYENFSECCTHLILPETALFSPTPTFAKEPKLFEKITASEMEHVLKMPQIDIEPILLQKDIVTTYNEVIAAYFMEKPVLAELLIAQFYSEYDDKKTLYFPPALSPENRERLVVAYINSESPHINYLHLLSYSQSRSDMPISDKTKILAKRRYEKLIQEISKKGVSIAYGVQVGFKELQHDELFREEVQDKSLIYTINSKWITDNLDYPTLLNNLIYQIKLVDDNLQSNAISIKSKLGIFEAHLGLKGNKDYPIGTAFNIEQMRIELCMAAYRNILINNGVQIEEIFEWFFENYLKTEFGVENYHYSPSSSGSSYIEKIRNIIAEIDSVLKQFRMIVDDGKIDRDLFEISSEHILFNSVKSILENKYAYSISAELNKEMQCLFSNQSLLTSIKGKDKSYHSFFELMQMEKAHFSDFHSFQLTIIDWLISRGTIKIDENGIITPEYTRTMLLSRLYNKEVVCCYYWPELMPVIKKLAESGEITIKRSLFTKAETDYLNYMLNKAEFSNGLDLRNKYAHGTNTIDLNTQRSDYFMLLSIMALIVIKINEEFCLKESK
;
A
#
# COMPACT_ATOMS: atom_id res chain seq x y z
N MET A 1 -25.32 10.63 17.19
CA MET A 1 -26.35 11.43 16.48
C MET A 1 -25.97 12.90 16.34
N SER A 2 -25.50 13.60 17.40
CA SER A 2 -25.07 15.02 17.30
C SER A 2 -23.87 15.26 16.37
N THR A 3 -22.91 14.33 16.33
CA THR A 3 -21.71 14.40 15.50
C THR A 3 -22.02 14.18 14.01
N LEU A 4 -22.97 13.31 13.70
CA LEU A 4 -23.50 13.09 12.34
C LEU A 4 -24.21 14.33 11.77
N LEU A 5 -24.92 15.09 12.63
CA LEU A 5 -25.60 16.33 12.23
C LEU A 5 -24.61 17.49 11.98
N LYS A 6 -23.47 17.54 12.70
CA LYS A 6 -22.41 18.51 12.41
C LYS A 6 -21.68 18.22 11.09
N MET A 7 -21.52 16.92 10.74
CA MET A 7 -20.92 16.51 9.47
C MET A 7 -21.81 16.78 8.25
N GLN A 8 -23.15 16.78 8.42
CA GLN A 8 -24.08 17.12 7.32
C GLN A 8 -23.93 18.58 6.82
N LYS A 9 -23.28 19.46 7.60
CA LYS A 9 -23.02 20.85 7.20
C LYS A 9 -21.72 21.04 6.41
N ILE A 10 -20.87 20.02 6.30
CA ILE A 10 -19.53 20.16 5.70
C ILE A 10 -19.53 19.89 4.20
N HIS A 11 -20.31 18.93 3.70
CA HIS A 11 -20.57 18.75 2.24
C HIS A 11 -21.68 17.72 1.98
N PRO A 12 -22.60 17.94 1.01
CA PRO A 12 -23.70 17.01 0.70
C PRO A 12 -23.23 15.62 0.24
N LEU A 13 -22.06 15.51 -0.43
CA LEU A 13 -21.44 14.26 -0.87
C LEU A 13 -20.93 13.41 0.30
N CYS A 14 -20.37 14.05 1.33
CA CYS A 14 -19.83 13.38 2.50
C CYS A 14 -20.89 12.62 3.30
N SER A 15 -22.09 13.21 3.46
CA SER A 15 -23.18 12.57 4.20
C SER A 15 -23.76 11.32 3.53
N ARG A 16 -23.62 11.20 2.18
CA ARG A 16 -24.10 10.04 1.42
C ARG A 16 -23.13 8.87 1.46
N CYS A 17 -21.83 9.16 1.33
CA CYS A 17 -20.78 8.13 1.46
C CYS A 17 -20.81 7.46 2.83
N ILE A 18 -21.11 8.24 3.89
CA ILE A 18 -21.15 7.74 5.27
C ILE A 18 -22.28 6.71 5.51
N ARG A 19 -23.39 6.80 4.76
CA ARG A 19 -24.55 5.91 4.97
C ARG A 19 -24.39 4.51 4.37
N MET A 20 -23.49 4.33 3.41
CA MET A 20 -23.42 3.12 2.58
C MET A 20 -22.34 2.12 2.99
N TYR A 21 -21.31 2.58 3.70
CA TYR A 21 -20.25 1.69 4.17
C TYR A 21 -20.53 1.20 5.60
N PRO A 22 -20.17 -0.06 5.92
CA PRO A 22 -20.13 -0.50 7.30
C PRO A 22 -19.32 0.49 8.14
N LEU A 23 -19.67 0.66 9.39
CA LEU A 23 -19.04 1.64 10.31
C LEU A 23 -17.51 1.67 10.25
N GLN A 24 -16.89 0.55 9.93
CA GLN A 24 -15.45 0.38 9.79
C GLN A 24 -14.82 1.08 8.59
N ASN A 25 -15.54 1.21 7.47
CA ASN A 25 -15.05 1.87 6.25
C ASN A 25 -15.38 3.36 6.20
N ARG A 26 -16.20 3.88 7.13
CA ARG A 26 -16.55 5.31 7.19
C ARG A 26 -15.34 6.22 7.30
N TRP A 27 -14.35 5.81 8.07
CA TRP A 27 -13.12 6.58 8.29
C TRP A 27 -12.22 6.66 7.06
N THR A 28 -12.12 5.57 6.32
CA THR A 28 -11.35 5.57 5.07
C THR A 28 -11.94 6.56 4.07
N VAL A 29 -13.26 6.60 3.94
CA VAL A 29 -13.97 7.53 3.04
C VAL A 29 -13.85 8.98 3.50
N LEU A 30 -13.95 9.26 4.80
CA LEU A 30 -13.79 10.61 5.35
C LEU A 30 -12.36 11.13 5.21
N ARG A 31 -11.36 10.29 5.48
CA ARG A 31 -9.93 10.59 5.25
C ARG A 31 -9.68 10.93 3.78
N TYR A 32 -10.33 10.19 2.91
CA TYR A 32 -10.21 10.32 1.47
C TYR A 32 -10.77 11.64 0.94
N LEU A 33 -12.00 11.99 1.32
CA LEU A 33 -12.67 13.20 0.86
C LEU A 33 -11.97 14.46 1.37
N GLN A 34 -11.48 14.44 2.60
CA GLN A 34 -10.75 15.55 3.21
C GLN A 34 -9.37 15.77 2.59
N CYS A 35 -8.68 14.66 2.19
CA CYS A 35 -7.46 14.73 1.40
C CYS A 35 -7.73 15.21 -0.03
N TYR A 36 -8.86 14.84 -0.62
CA TYR A 36 -9.21 15.15 -2.00
C TYR A 36 -9.49 16.64 -2.24
N GLU A 37 -10.23 17.29 -1.36
CA GLU A 37 -10.49 18.74 -1.46
C GLU A 37 -9.19 19.56 -1.36
N ASN A 38 -8.28 19.18 -0.46
CA ASN A 38 -6.99 19.86 -0.33
C ASN A 38 -6.01 19.51 -1.46
N PHE A 39 -6.11 18.32 -2.05
CA PHE A 39 -5.24 17.89 -3.14
C PHE A 39 -5.62 18.57 -4.46
N SER A 40 -6.90 18.81 -4.71
CA SER A 40 -7.38 19.56 -5.87
C SER A 40 -6.87 21.00 -5.89
N GLU A 41 -6.82 21.67 -4.74
CA GLU A 41 -6.23 23.02 -4.62
C GLU A 41 -4.69 23.00 -4.72
N CYS A 42 -4.03 21.96 -4.23
CA CYS A 42 -2.57 21.82 -4.35
C CYS A 42 -2.11 21.44 -5.76
N CYS A 43 -2.90 20.64 -6.50
CA CYS A 43 -2.54 20.22 -7.86
C CYS A 43 -2.57 21.36 -8.87
N THR A 44 -3.27 22.46 -8.62
CA THR A 44 -3.17 23.67 -9.44
C THR A 44 -1.80 24.36 -9.32
N HIS A 45 -1.00 23.99 -8.32
CA HIS A 45 0.36 24.51 -8.07
C HIS A 45 1.47 23.46 -8.10
N LEU A 46 1.14 22.15 -8.04
CA LEU A 46 2.04 21.08 -8.45
C LEU A 46 1.99 21.05 -9.98
N ILE A 47 2.81 21.86 -10.58
CA ILE A 47 3.02 21.94 -12.01
C ILE A 47 3.26 20.51 -12.52
N LEU A 48 2.19 19.88 -13.02
CA LEU A 48 2.37 18.92 -14.11
C LEU A 48 3.16 19.70 -15.17
N PRO A 49 4.28 19.21 -15.67
CA PRO A 49 4.98 19.95 -16.70
C PRO A 49 3.93 20.25 -17.79
N GLU A 50 3.80 21.53 -18.15
CA GLU A 50 2.91 22.00 -19.24
C GLU A 50 3.13 21.26 -20.56
N THR A 51 4.16 20.43 -20.63
CA THR A 51 4.53 19.57 -21.75
C THR A 51 3.68 18.29 -21.88
N ALA A 52 2.84 17.92 -20.87
CA ALA A 52 1.97 16.75 -20.97
C ALA A 52 0.64 17.01 -21.71
N LEU A 53 0.27 18.26 -21.94
CA LEU A 53 -0.93 18.64 -22.66
C LEU A 53 -0.55 19.53 -23.88
N PHE A 54 -0.56 18.88 -25.07
CA PHE A 54 -0.46 19.55 -26.37
C PHE A 54 0.84 20.30 -26.65
N SER A 55 1.94 19.60 -26.86
CA SER A 55 2.95 20.03 -27.81
C SER A 55 2.53 19.58 -29.19
N PRO A 56 2.34 20.49 -30.19
CA PRO A 56 2.27 20.07 -31.57
C PRO A 56 3.66 19.54 -31.92
N THR A 57 3.84 18.21 -31.84
CA THR A 57 5.06 17.53 -32.31
C THR A 57 5.29 17.95 -33.76
N PRO A 58 6.45 18.53 -34.10
CA PRO A 58 6.78 18.78 -35.49
C PRO A 58 6.65 17.45 -36.25
N THR A 59 5.96 17.47 -37.37
CA THR A 59 5.64 16.30 -38.21
C THR A 59 6.89 15.52 -38.62
N PHE A 60 8.06 16.13 -38.53
CA PHE A 60 9.39 15.58 -38.84
C PHE A 60 9.78 14.35 -38.02
N ALA A 61 9.40 14.25 -36.73
CA ALA A 61 9.77 13.12 -35.88
C ALA A 61 9.00 11.82 -36.22
N LYS A 62 7.98 11.86 -37.05
CA LYS A 62 7.16 10.70 -37.45
C LYS A 62 7.64 9.98 -38.71
N GLU A 63 8.63 10.52 -39.43
CA GLU A 63 9.18 9.91 -40.66
C GLU A 63 10.64 9.48 -40.46
N PRO A 64 10.93 8.23 -40.04
CA PRO A 64 12.28 7.71 -39.81
C PRO A 64 13.21 7.87 -41.03
N LYS A 65 12.67 7.76 -42.24
CA LYS A 65 13.42 7.86 -43.52
C LYS A 65 14.09 9.23 -43.74
N LEU A 66 13.64 10.29 -43.08
CA LEU A 66 14.29 11.60 -43.17
C LEU A 66 15.64 11.62 -42.44
N PHE A 67 15.76 10.90 -41.32
CA PHE A 67 16.97 10.83 -40.53
C PHE A 67 18.07 9.95 -41.15
N GLU A 68 17.73 9.06 -42.08
CA GLU A 68 18.71 8.22 -42.76
C GLU A 68 19.62 9.02 -43.73
N LYS A 69 19.25 10.25 -44.08
CA LYS A 69 19.88 11.07 -45.12
C LYS A 69 20.64 12.29 -44.60
N ILE A 70 20.60 12.58 -43.32
CA ILE A 70 21.28 13.74 -42.74
C ILE A 70 22.64 13.37 -42.17
N THR A 71 23.57 14.33 -42.18
CA THR A 71 24.89 14.17 -41.58
C THR A 71 24.85 14.32 -40.05
N ALA A 72 25.92 13.90 -39.36
CA ALA A 72 26.04 14.09 -37.90
C ALA A 72 25.95 15.58 -37.50
N SER A 73 26.50 16.50 -38.31
CA SER A 73 26.42 17.94 -38.06
C SER A 73 25.00 18.49 -38.21
N GLU A 74 24.25 17.99 -39.19
CA GLU A 74 22.84 18.36 -39.37
C GLU A 74 21.97 17.80 -38.26
N MET A 75 22.25 16.58 -37.77
CA MET A 75 21.58 16.01 -36.59
C MET A 75 21.84 16.83 -35.33
N GLU A 76 23.07 17.27 -35.10
CA GLU A 76 23.40 18.18 -34.00
C GLU A 76 22.62 19.49 -34.09
N HIS A 77 22.48 20.05 -35.28
CA HIS A 77 21.67 21.25 -35.50
C HIS A 77 20.19 21.01 -35.18
N VAL A 78 19.64 19.88 -35.63
CA VAL A 78 18.24 19.46 -35.32
C VAL A 78 18.01 19.36 -33.83
N LEU A 79 18.91 18.71 -33.09
CA LEU A 79 18.79 18.55 -31.64
C LEU A 79 18.88 19.88 -30.86
N LYS A 80 19.58 20.89 -31.42
CA LYS A 80 19.69 22.24 -30.83
C LYS A 80 18.53 23.18 -31.14
N MET A 81 17.57 22.76 -31.97
CA MET A 81 16.35 23.56 -32.25
C MET A 81 15.51 23.74 -30.99
N PRO A 82 15.00 24.96 -30.70
CA PRO A 82 14.31 25.27 -29.42
C PRO A 82 13.08 24.43 -29.11
N GLN A 83 12.44 23.83 -30.12
CA GLN A 83 11.18 23.11 -30.02
C GLN A 83 11.33 21.59 -30.24
N ILE A 84 12.55 21.07 -30.29
CA ILE A 84 12.74 19.64 -30.53
C ILE A 84 12.43 18.82 -29.28
N ASP A 85 11.50 17.90 -29.45
CA ASP A 85 11.29 16.82 -28.48
C ASP A 85 12.17 15.63 -28.92
N ILE A 86 13.07 15.20 -28.05
CA ILE A 86 13.99 14.09 -28.31
C ILE A 86 13.32 12.72 -28.18
N GLU A 87 12.21 12.60 -27.42
CA GLU A 87 11.57 11.31 -27.14
C GLU A 87 11.20 10.52 -28.41
N PRO A 88 10.61 11.13 -29.48
CA PRO A 88 10.36 10.43 -30.73
C PRO A 88 11.61 9.88 -31.42
N ILE A 89 12.75 10.53 -31.24
CA ILE A 89 14.05 10.07 -31.77
C ILE A 89 14.51 8.85 -30.97
N LEU A 90 14.37 8.88 -29.64
CA LEU A 90 14.76 7.78 -28.75
C LEU A 90 13.87 6.53 -28.91
N LEU A 91 12.71 6.63 -29.53
CA LEU A 91 11.88 5.49 -29.91
C LEU A 91 12.44 4.70 -31.11
N GLN A 92 13.40 5.28 -31.84
CA GLN A 92 13.95 4.72 -33.10
C GLN A 92 15.38 4.21 -32.85
N LYS A 93 15.52 2.89 -32.61
CA LYS A 93 16.80 2.26 -32.31
C LYS A 93 17.90 2.56 -33.33
N ASP A 94 17.55 2.51 -34.62
CA ASP A 94 18.50 2.68 -35.73
C ASP A 94 19.03 4.12 -35.76
N ILE A 95 18.16 5.11 -35.52
CA ILE A 95 18.55 6.53 -35.47
C ILE A 95 19.50 6.76 -34.29
N VAL A 96 19.16 6.23 -33.10
CA VAL A 96 20.00 6.35 -31.90
C VAL A 96 21.37 5.70 -32.13
N THR A 97 21.43 4.56 -32.82
CA THR A 97 22.67 3.87 -33.09
C THR A 97 23.52 4.64 -34.13
N THR A 98 22.88 5.19 -35.15
CA THR A 98 23.56 5.95 -36.23
C THR A 98 24.17 7.24 -35.68
N TYR A 99 23.43 7.98 -34.82
CA TYR A 99 23.87 9.27 -34.27
C TYR A 99 24.35 9.16 -32.82
N ASN A 100 24.87 8.00 -32.46
CA ASN A 100 25.26 7.62 -31.11
C ASN A 100 26.05 8.73 -30.36
N GLU A 101 27.15 9.24 -30.95
CA GLU A 101 28.01 10.25 -30.31
C GLU A 101 27.31 11.60 -30.17
N VAL A 102 26.54 12.01 -31.21
CA VAL A 102 25.85 13.30 -31.25
C VAL A 102 24.74 13.34 -30.19
N ILE A 103 23.96 12.26 -30.09
CA ILE A 103 22.90 12.16 -29.11
C ILE A 103 23.48 12.08 -27.69
N ALA A 104 24.58 11.33 -27.48
CA ALA A 104 25.23 11.26 -26.18
C ALA A 104 25.77 12.63 -25.72
N ALA A 105 26.40 13.39 -26.64
CA ALA A 105 26.86 14.75 -26.34
C ALA A 105 25.69 15.67 -25.93
N TYR A 106 24.58 15.60 -26.67
CA TYR A 106 23.39 16.39 -26.38
C TYR A 106 22.79 16.08 -25.01
N PHE A 107 22.79 14.81 -24.57
CA PHE A 107 22.39 14.44 -23.20
C PHE A 107 23.28 15.11 -22.17
N MET A 108 24.59 15.12 -22.36
CA MET A 108 25.54 15.69 -21.41
C MET A 108 25.45 17.23 -21.32
N GLU A 109 24.96 17.90 -22.35
CA GLU A 109 24.73 19.34 -22.36
C GLU A 109 23.45 19.76 -21.62
N LYS A 110 22.46 18.85 -21.49
CA LYS A 110 21.13 19.15 -20.93
C LYS A 110 20.79 18.25 -19.74
N PRO A 111 21.11 18.66 -18.51
CA PRO A 111 20.83 17.86 -17.31
C PRO A 111 19.38 17.41 -17.15
N VAL A 112 18.39 18.19 -17.63
CA VAL A 112 16.96 17.82 -17.58
C VAL A 112 16.66 16.51 -18.30
N LEU A 113 17.44 16.13 -19.32
CA LEU A 113 17.25 14.85 -20.03
C LEU A 113 17.54 13.61 -19.16
N ALA A 114 18.15 13.80 -17.99
CA ALA A 114 18.24 12.73 -16.99
C ALA A 114 16.85 12.18 -16.59
N GLU A 115 15.80 13.00 -16.68
CA GLU A 115 14.43 12.56 -16.37
C GLU A 115 13.98 11.41 -17.26
N LEU A 116 14.35 11.41 -18.56
CA LEU A 116 14.05 10.31 -19.48
C LEU A 116 14.77 9.01 -19.07
N LEU A 117 16.02 9.11 -18.62
CA LEU A 117 16.76 7.96 -18.09
C LEU A 117 16.12 7.45 -16.81
N ILE A 118 15.84 8.33 -15.86
CA ILE A 118 15.24 7.96 -14.56
C ILE A 118 13.88 7.32 -14.80
N ALA A 119 13.04 7.92 -15.66
CA ALA A 119 11.75 7.37 -16.03
C ALA A 119 11.90 5.98 -16.69
N GLN A 120 12.83 5.80 -17.63
CA GLN A 120 13.02 4.54 -18.33
C GLN A 120 13.53 3.42 -17.43
N PHE A 121 14.48 3.68 -16.55
CA PHE A 121 15.16 2.62 -15.79
C PHE A 121 14.55 2.38 -14.39
N TYR A 122 13.95 3.38 -13.79
CA TYR A 122 13.52 3.32 -12.38
C TYR A 122 12.03 3.48 -12.14
N SER A 123 11.25 4.03 -13.07
CA SER A 123 9.81 4.17 -12.87
C SER A 123 8.99 3.09 -13.56
N GLU A 124 7.81 2.83 -13.02
CA GLU A 124 6.79 1.95 -13.55
C GLU A 124 5.64 2.78 -14.12
N TYR A 125 5.27 2.53 -15.38
CA TYR A 125 4.09 3.10 -16.04
C TYR A 125 3.38 1.99 -16.83
N ASP A 126 2.05 1.99 -16.83
CA ASP A 126 1.23 0.96 -17.48
C ASP A 126 1.48 0.90 -19.02
N ASP A 127 1.71 2.03 -19.68
CA ASP A 127 1.93 2.16 -21.12
C ASP A 127 3.36 2.59 -21.48
N LYS A 128 4.35 2.12 -20.74
CA LYS A 128 5.75 2.53 -20.93
C LYS A 128 6.30 2.13 -22.27
N LYS A 129 6.59 3.13 -23.12
CA LYS A 129 7.31 2.93 -24.37
C LYS A 129 8.79 2.67 -24.09
N THR A 130 9.39 1.76 -24.85
CA THR A 130 10.83 1.49 -24.73
C THR A 130 11.62 2.58 -25.44
N LEU A 131 12.40 3.35 -24.68
CA LEU A 131 13.35 4.32 -25.19
C LEU A 131 14.72 3.67 -25.35
N TYR A 132 15.38 3.94 -26.48
CA TYR A 132 16.74 3.52 -26.77
C TYR A 132 17.69 4.66 -26.43
N PHE A 133 18.78 4.35 -25.72
CA PHE A 133 19.79 5.34 -25.37
C PHE A 133 21.12 5.04 -26.09
N PRO A 134 21.87 6.09 -26.46
CA PRO A 134 23.12 5.92 -27.20
C PRO A 134 24.13 5.14 -26.34
N PRO A 135 24.78 4.09 -26.91
CA PRO A 135 25.85 3.37 -26.23
C PRO A 135 27.02 4.25 -25.76
N ALA A 136 27.32 5.34 -26.46
CA ALA A 136 28.34 6.33 -26.07
C ALA A 136 27.99 7.04 -24.75
N LEU A 137 26.72 7.06 -24.35
CA LEU A 137 26.31 7.50 -23.01
C LEU A 137 26.55 6.35 -22.01
N SER A 138 27.82 6.17 -21.63
CA SER A 138 28.25 5.10 -20.71
C SER A 138 27.51 5.14 -19.37
N PRO A 139 27.46 4.03 -18.62
CA PRO A 139 26.86 4.01 -17.29
C PRO A 139 27.39 5.13 -16.36
N GLU A 140 28.70 5.40 -16.40
CA GLU A 140 29.33 6.45 -15.60
C GLU A 140 28.85 7.85 -16.04
N ASN A 141 28.69 8.06 -17.36
CA ASN A 141 28.17 9.32 -17.89
C ASN A 141 26.69 9.50 -17.53
N ARG A 142 25.91 8.42 -17.49
CA ARG A 142 24.51 8.46 -17.02
C ARG A 142 24.43 8.91 -15.57
N GLU A 143 25.26 8.38 -14.67
CA GLU A 143 25.28 8.82 -13.29
C GLU A 143 25.77 10.28 -13.17
N ARG A 144 26.78 10.69 -13.93
CA ARG A 144 27.23 12.09 -13.96
C ARG A 144 26.11 13.05 -14.41
N LEU A 145 25.33 12.66 -15.41
CA LEU A 145 24.18 13.42 -15.87
C LEU A 145 23.10 13.52 -14.77
N VAL A 146 22.82 12.44 -14.06
CA VAL A 146 21.90 12.45 -12.89
C VAL A 146 22.40 13.39 -11.80
N VAL A 147 23.69 13.37 -11.47
CA VAL A 147 24.28 14.30 -10.48
C VAL A 147 24.15 15.75 -10.95
N ALA A 148 24.38 16.03 -12.23
CA ALA A 148 24.18 17.38 -12.79
C ALA A 148 22.71 17.81 -12.71
N TYR A 149 21.77 16.91 -12.97
CA TYR A 149 20.34 17.14 -12.84
C TYR A 149 19.92 17.45 -11.39
N ILE A 150 20.38 16.66 -10.42
CA ILE A 150 20.07 16.89 -8.98
C ILE A 150 20.53 18.31 -8.54
N ASN A 151 21.65 18.78 -9.08
CA ASN A 151 22.23 20.10 -8.78
C ASN A 151 21.68 21.24 -9.66
N SER A 152 20.82 20.96 -10.61
CA SER A 152 20.20 21.99 -11.47
C SER A 152 19.29 22.94 -10.65
N GLU A 153 18.90 24.04 -11.28
CA GLU A 153 18.06 25.06 -10.61
C GLU A 153 16.70 24.52 -10.18
N SER A 154 16.04 23.71 -11.02
CA SER A 154 14.67 23.23 -10.82
C SER A 154 14.51 21.73 -11.12
N PRO A 155 15.16 20.83 -10.38
CA PRO A 155 14.92 19.40 -10.55
C PRO A 155 13.54 19.03 -10.05
N HIS A 156 12.86 18.11 -10.75
CA HIS A 156 11.53 17.70 -10.39
C HIS A 156 11.54 16.83 -9.11
N ILE A 157 10.70 17.19 -8.14
CA ILE A 157 10.69 16.62 -6.79
C ILE A 157 10.45 15.11 -6.77
N ASN A 158 9.58 14.58 -7.64
CA ASN A 158 9.26 13.16 -7.70
C ASN A 158 10.46 12.33 -8.19
N TYR A 159 11.24 12.82 -9.14
CA TYR A 159 12.46 12.15 -9.60
C TYR A 159 13.56 12.16 -8.53
N LEU A 160 13.68 13.24 -7.76
CA LEU A 160 14.60 13.27 -6.62
C LEU A 160 14.22 12.26 -5.55
N HIS A 161 12.91 12.15 -5.25
CA HIS A 161 12.41 11.18 -4.31
C HIS A 161 12.71 9.75 -4.81
N LEU A 162 12.37 9.44 -6.07
CA LEU A 162 12.63 8.12 -6.67
C LEU A 162 14.12 7.76 -6.61
N LEU A 163 15.01 8.67 -6.99
CA LEU A 163 16.47 8.46 -6.94
C LEU A 163 16.99 8.16 -5.53
N SER A 164 16.37 8.74 -4.50
CA SER A 164 16.84 8.64 -3.11
C SER A 164 16.80 7.22 -2.53
N TYR A 165 15.93 6.35 -3.06
CA TYR A 165 15.74 4.98 -2.56
C TYR A 165 15.89 3.88 -3.63
N SER A 166 15.98 4.24 -4.92
CA SER A 166 16.11 3.27 -6.01
C SER A 166 17.32 2.36 -5.86
N GLN A 167 17.17 1.09 -6.23
CA GLN A 167 18.28 0.16 -6.28
C GLN A 167 19.16 0.45 -7.51
N SER A 168 20.48 0.52 -7.30
CA SER A 168 21.43 0.73 -8.39
C SER A 168 21.39 -0.43 -9.40
N ARG A 169 21.50 -0.11 -10.69
CA ARG A 169 21.51 -1.07 -11.79
C ARG A 169 22.87 -0.97 -12.52
N SER A 170 23.30 -2.06 -13.13
CA SER A 170 24.55 -2.08 -13.90
C SER A 170 24.49 -1.17 -15.15
N ASP A 171 23.31 -1.08 -15.77
CA ASP A 171 23.06 -0.27 -16.97
C ASP A 171 22.70 1.19 -16.66
N MET A 172 22.32 1.48 -15.43
CA MET A 172 22.01 2.82 -14.91
C MET A 172 22.44 2.90 -13.45
N PRO A 173 23.75 3.10 -13.16
CA PRO A 173 24.23 3.11 -11.78
C PRO A 173 23.81 4.38 -11.03
N ILE A 174 23.47 4.21 -9.77
CA ILE A 174 23.26 5.29 -8.80
C ILE A 174 24.01 4.90 -7.53
N SER A 175 25.13 5.58 -7.25
CA SER A 175 25.90 5.36 -6.04
C SER A 175 25.14 5.84 -4.80
N ASP A 176 25.52 5.35 -3.63
CA ASP A 176 24.92 5.80 -2.37
C ASP A 176 25.17 7.31 -2.12
N LYS A 177 26.27 7.85 -2.64
CA LYS A 177 26.51 9.31 -2.61
C LYS A 177 25.47 10.05 -3.44
N THR A 178 25.14 9.56 -4.62
CA THR A 178 24.10 10.15 -5.49
C THR A 178 22.72 10.06 -4.85
N LYS A 179 22.39 8.92 -4.21
CA LYS A 179 21.13 8.78 -3.45
C LYS A 179 21.01 9.76 -2.30
N ILE A 180 22.08 9.92 -1.52
CA ILE A 180 22.12 10.89 -0.40
C ILE A 180 21.98 12.32 -0.93
N LEU A 181 22.63 12.64 -2.05
CA LEU A 181 22.52 13.96 -2.68
C LEU A 181 21.07 14.23 -3.11
N ALA A 182 20.43 13.27 -3.78
CA ALA A 182 19.03 13.35 -4.18
C ALA A 182 18.10 13.53 -2.96
N LYS A 183 18.30 12.75 -1.89
CA LYS A 183 17.53 12.84 -0.66
C LYS A 183 17.63 14.24 -0.02
N ARG A 184 18.83 14.77 0.14
CA ARG A 184 19.04 16.09 0.72
C ARG A 184 18.41 17.20 -0.13
N ARG A 185 18.48 17.08 -1.45
CA ARG A 185 17.86 18.05 -2.37
C ARG A 185 16.34 17.97 -2.29
N TYR A 186 15.78 16.77 -2.25
CA TYR A 186 14.35 16.53 -2.03
C TYR A 186 13.85 17.16 -0.72
N GLU A 187 14.50 16.86 0.40
CA GLU A 187 14.14 17.41 1.72
C GLU A 187 14.18 18.94 1.73
N LYS A 188 15.18 19.54 1.09
CA LYS A 188 15.28 21.00 0.96
C LYS A 188 14.10 21.57 0.16
N LEU A 189 13.74 20.98 -0.98
CA LEU A 189 12.62 21.44 -1.80
C LEU A 189 11.28 21.29 -1.08
N ILE A 190 11.05 20.18 -0.36
CA ILE A 190 9.86 19.99 0.48
C ILE A 190 9.73 21.10 1.52
N GLN A 191 10.83 21.46 2.19
CA GLN A 191 10.82 22.56 3.16
C GLN A 191 10.51 23.93 2.51
N GLU A 192 11.03 24.17 1.31
CA GLU A 192 10.75 25.40 0.57
C GLU A 192 9.28 25.50 0.14
N ILE A 193 8.69 24.37 -0.33
CA ILE A 193 7.27 24.28 -0.70
C ILE A 193 6.37 24.47 0.53
N SER A 194 6.71 23.82 1.65
CA SER A 194 5.96 23.96 2.90
C SER A 194 5.95 25.41 3.43
N LYS A 195 7.07 26.13 3.30
CA LYS A 195 7.14 27.57 3.67
C LYS A 195 6.25 28.46 2.80
N LYS A 196 5.96 28.05 1.58
CA LYS A 196 5.05 28.77 0.66
C LYS A 196 3.56 28.49 0.95
N GLY A 197 3.24 27.72 2.01
CA GLY A 197 1.88 27.37 2.39
C GLY A 197 1.24 26.27 1.55
N VAL A 198 1.97 25.65 0.64
CA VAL A 198 1.51 24.49 -0.16
C VAL A 198 1.91 23.22 0.60
N SER A 199 1.13 22.86 1.61
CA SER A 199 1.33 21.58 2.31
C SER A 199 -0.03 21.00 2.72
N ILE A 200 -0.17 19.67 2.51
CA ILE A 200 -1.28 18.91 3.09
C ILE A 200 -0.80 18.46 4.46
N ALA A 201 -1.25 19.12 5.51
CA ALA A 201 -1.02 18.69 6.87
C ALA A 201 -2.15 17.77 7.32
N TYR A 202 -1.84 16.55 7.70
CA TYR A 202 -2.71 15.67 8.45
C TYR A 202 -1.98 15.22 9.71
N GLY A 203 -2.72 14.98 10.77
CA GLY A 203 -2.16 14.56 12.05
C GLY A 203 -2.88 13.36 12.63
N VAL A 204 -2.21 12.64 13.50
CA VAL A 204 -2.80 11.61 14.34
C VAL A 204 -2.44 11.92 15.79
N GLN A 205 -3.45 11.93 16.65
CA GLN A 205 -3.27 12.08 18.09
C GLN A 205 -3.86 10.85 18.77
N VAL A 206 -3.11 10.26 19.69
CA VAL A 206 -3.57 9.12 20.49
C VAL A 206 -3.47 9.51 21.96
N GLY A 207 -4.54 9.27 22.69
CA GLY A 207 -4.61 9.55 24.12
C GLY A 207 -5.40 8.49 24.90
N PHE A 208 -5.27 8.55 26.22
CA PHE A 208 -6.06 7.77 27.14
C PHE A 208 -7.07 8.65 27.86
N LYS A 209 -8.29 8.13 28.01
CA LYS A 209 -9.33 8.77 28.79
C LYS A 209 -10.25 7.69 29.36
N GLU A 210 -10.82 7.94 30.52
CA GLU A 210 -11.94 7.13 31.00
C GLU A 210 -13.14 7.40 30.08
N LEU A 211 -13.60 6.35 29.39
CA LEU A 211 -14.79 6.36 28.53
C LEU A 211 -15.92 5.61 29.23
N GLN A 212 -17.10 5.56 28.63
CA GLN A 212 -18.20 4.74 29.12
C GLN A 212 -17.77 3.26 29.16
N HIS A 213 -18.36 2.47 30.03
CA HIS A 213 -17.90 1.11 30.33
C HIS A 213 -17.83 0.18 29.11
N ASP A 214 -18.74 0.35 28.16
CA ASP A 214 -18.86 -0.43 26.92
C ASP A 214 -18.13 0.18 25.72
N GLU A 215 -17.57 1.38 25.87
CA GLU A 215 -16.84 2.09 24.82
C GLU A 215 -15.33 1.82 24.97
N LEU A 216 -14.79 0.91 24.16
CA LEU A 216 -13.39 0.51 24.24
C LEU A 216 -12.44 1.59 23.70
N PHE A 217 -12.86 2.34 22.69
CA PHE A 217 -12.12 3.44 22.08
C PHE A 217 -13.08 4.42 21.43
N ARG A 218 -12.60 5.63 21.14
CA ARG A 218 -13.32 6.66 20.38
C ARG A 218 -12.44 7.24 19.29
N GLU A 219 -13.00 7.40 18.11
CA GLU A 219 -12.36 8.07 16.97
C GLU A 219 -13.11 9.33 16.61
N GLU A 220 -12.37 10.44 16.49
CA GLU A 220 -12.89 11.74 16.08
C GLU A 220 -11.93 12.36 15.06
N VAL A 221 -12.47 13.12 14.10
CA VAL A 221 -11.67 13.95 13.21
C VAL A 221 -11.91 15.41 13.54
N GLN A 222 -10.84 16.12 13.89
CA GLN A 222 -10.88 17.54 14.18
C GLN A 222 -9.70 18.21 13.47
N ASP A 223 -9.97 19.30 12.73
CA ASP A 223 -8.95 20.13 12.07
C ASP A 223 -7.91 19.31 11.26
N LYS A 224 -8.38 18.38 10.44
CA LYS A 224 -7.56 17.46 9.62
C LYS A 224 -6.71 16.45 10.43
N SER A 225 -6.93 16.35 11.73
CA SER A 225 -6.27 15.38 12.59
C SER A 225 -7.24 14.28 13.01
N LEU A 226 -6.75 13.04 12.99
CA LEU A 226 -7.41 11.90 13.60
C LEU A 226 -7.09 11.90 15.09
N ILE A 227 -8.11 12.00 15.94
CA ILE A 227 -7.98 11.86 17.40
C ILE A 227 -8.50 10.48 17.78
N TYR A 228 -7.61 9.65 18.31
CA TYR A 228 -7.92 8.29 18.75
C TYR A 228 -7.79 8.21 20.28
N THR A 229 -8.89 7.98 20.96
CA THR A 229 -8.94 7.90 22.43
C THR A 229 -9.19 6.47 22.86
N ILE A 230 -8.27 5.91 23.65
CA ILE A 230 -8.34 4.55 24.20
C ILE A 230 -8.94 4.63 25.63
N ASN A 231 -9.85 3.71 25.98
CA ASN A 231 -10.41 3.63 27.33
C ASN A 231 -9.36 3.12 28.32
N SER A 232 -8.79 4.03 29.10
CA SER A 232 -7.77 3.69 30.09
C SER A 232 -8.32 2.82 31.25
N LYS A 233 -9.56 3.08 31.68
CA LYS A 233 -10.18 2.35 32.78
C LYS A 233 -10.40 0.87 32.42
N TRP A 234 -10.87 0.59 31.20
CA TRP A 234 -10.99 -0.79 30.73
C TRP A 234 -9.67 -1.56 30.86
N ILE A 235 -8.54 -0.95 30.48
CA ILE A 235 -7.23 -1.60 30.58
C ILE A 235 -6.83 -1.82 32.03
N THR A 236 -6.95 -0.80 32.89
CA THR A 236 -6.52 -0.90 34.30
C THR A 236 -7.39 -1.83 35.14
N ASP A 237 -8.66 -1.98 34.78
CA ASP A 237 -9.59 -2.91 35.44
C ASP A 237 -9.41 -4.37 34.97
N ASN A 238 -8.70 -4.62 33.86
CA ASN A 238 -8.55 -5.92 33.23
C ASN A 238 -7.09 -6.17 32.78
N LEU A 239 -6.24 -6.51 33.74
CA LEU A 239 -4.79 -6.72 33.52
C LEU A 239 -4.41 -8.20 33.27
N ASP A 240 -5.38 -9.08 33.08
CA ASP A 240 -5.12 -10.45 32.68
C ASP A 240 -4.63 -10.52 31.22
N TYR A 241 -3.68 -11.41 30.93
CA TYR A 241 -3.04 -11.50 29.61
C TYR A 241 -4.00 -11.81 28.46
N PRO A 242 -5.03 -12.67 28.60
CA PRO A 242 -6.04 -12.87 27.55
C PRO A 242 -6.74 -11.56 27.16
N THR A 243 -7.20 -10.77 28.13
CA THR A 243 -7.85 -9.47 27.86
C THR A 243 -6.87 -8.48 27.26
N LEU A 244 -5.64 -8.41 27.77
CA LEU A 244 -4.61 -7.54 27.24
C LEU A 244 -4.23 -7.89 25.80
N LEU A 245 -4.17 -9.17 25.44
CA LEU A 245 -3.95 -9.60 24.06
C LEU A 245 -5.15 -9.19 23.16
N ASN A 246 -6.37 -9.40 23.63
CA ASN A 246 -7.58 -9.03 22.90
C ASN A 246 -7.71 -7.51 22.68
N ASN A 247 -7.16 -6.68 23.56
CA ASN A 247 -7.13 -5.22 23.38
C ASN A 247 -6.37 -4.80 22.10
N LEU A 248 -5.38 -5.59 21.65
CA LEU A 248 -4.69 -5.33 20.37
C LEU A 248 -5.65 -5.44 19.17
N ILE A 249 -6.66 -6.30 19.26
CA ILE A 249 -7.70 -6.48 18.25
C ILE A 249 -8.79 -5.41 18.39
N TYR A 250 -9.38 -5.30 19.59
CA TYR A 250 -10.62 -4.56 19.80
C TYR A 250 -10.44 -3.09 20.18
N GLN A 251 -9.37 -2.73 20.90
CA GLN A 251 -9.08 -1.34 21.28
C GLN A 251 -8.10 -0.67 20.31
N ILE A 252 -7.00 -1.35 19.98
CA ILE A 252 -5.94 -0.79 19.12
C ILE A 252 -6.30 -0.95 17.64
N LYS A 253 -7.18 -1.92 17.31
CA LYS A 253 -7.58 -2.18 15.92
C LYS A 253 -6.37 -2.46 15.01
N LEU A 254 -5.47 -3.33 15.45
CA LEU A 254 -4.37 -3.81 14.60
C LEU A 254 -4.86 -4.57 13.37
N VAL A 255 -5.98 -5.26 13.52
CA VAL A 255 -6.64 -6.03 12.49
C VAL A 255 -8.10 -5.61 12.35
N ASP A 256 -8.68 -5.91 11.21
CA ASP A 256 -10.11 -5.72 10.96
C ASP A 256 -10.93 -6.94 11.44
N ASP A 257 -12.25 -6.93 11.16
CA ASP A 257 -13.17 -7.99 11.58
C ASP A 257 -12.92 -9.34 10.88
N ASN A 258 -12.09 -9.38 9.85
CA ASN A 258 -11.64 -10.62 9.19
C ASN A 258 -10.21 -10.98 9.61
N LEU A 259 -9.71 -10.40 10.70
CA LEU A 259 -8.34 -10.52 11.21
C LEU A 259 -7.26 -10.22 10.17
N GLN A 260 -7.57 -9.41 9.14
CA GLN A 260 -6.58 -8.86 8.23
C GLN A 260 -5.99 -7.59 8.85
N SER A 261 -4.68 -7.42 8.73
CA SER A 261 -3.99 -6.25 9.27
C SER A 261 -4.52 -4.93 8.71
N ASN A 262 -4.74 -3.95 9.59
CA ASN A 262 -5.06 -2.58 9.16
C ASN A 262 -3.81 -1.79 8.74
N ALA A 263 -2.61 -2.28 9.08
CA ALA A 263 -1.33 -1.65 8.73
C ALA A 263 -0.93 -1.81 7.25
N ILE A 264 -1.68 -2.59 6.45
CA ILE A 264 -1.35 -2.88 5.06
C ILE A 264 -1.85 -1.81 4.10
N SER A 265 -1.14 -1.67 2.98
CA SER A 265 -1.66 -0.90 1.83
C SER A 265 -2.60 -1.77 1.00
N ILE A 266 -3.71 -1.20 0.57
CA ILE A 266 -4.72 -1.84 -0.30
C ILE A 266 -5.02 -0.88 -1.45
N LYS A 267 -5.08 -1.40 -2.69
CA LYS A 267 -5.27 -0.58 -3.90
C LYS A 267 -6.54 0.26 -3.87
N SER A 268 -7.64 -0.27 -3.36
CA SER A 268 -8.91 0.46 -3.25
C SER A 268 -8.87 1.64 -2.27
N LYS A 269 -7.84 1.72 -1.43
CA LYS A 269 -7.61 2.83 -0.48
C LYS A 269 -6.65 3.90 -1.03
N LEU A 270 -6.06 3.69 -2.21
CA LEU A 270 -5.22 4.68 -2.87
C LEU A 270 -6.09 5.70 -3.60
N GLY A 271 -5.73 7.00 -3.50
CA GLY A 271 -6.30 8.06 -4.31
C GLY A 271 -6.03 7.90 -5.80
N ILE A 272 -6.85 8.51 -6.64
CA ILE A 272 -6.63 8.49 -8.09
C ILE A 272 -5.22 8.99 -8.43
N PHE A 273 -4.79 10.08 -7.79
CA PHE A 273 -3.45 10.64 -7.99
C PHE A 273 -2.36 9.71 -7.46
N GLU A 274 -2.59 9.07 -6.30
CA GLU A 274 -1.66 8.10 -5.73
C GLU A 274 -1.59 6.80 -6.56
N ALA A 275 -2.72 6.39 -7.12
CA ALA A 275 -2.82 5.18 -7.93
C ALA A 275 -2.21 5.36 -9.33
N HIS A 276 -2.47 6.50 -10.01
CA HIS A 276 -2.24 6.64 -11.44
C HIS A 276 -1.31 7.79 -11.84
N LEU A 277 -1.20 8.86 -11.03
CA LEU A 277 -0.41 10.04 -11.40
C LEU A 277 0.90 10.19 -10.61
N GLY A 278 1.07 9.47 -9.52
CA GLY A 278 2.31 9.45 -8.76
C GLY A 278 3.41 8.68 -9.51
N LEU A 279 4.61 9.25 -9.56
CA LEU A 279 5.79 8.54 -10.05
C LEU A 279 6.13 7.40 -9.08
N LYS A 280 6.11 6.17 -9.55
CA LYS A 280 6.39 4.95 -8.78
C LYS A 280 7.66 4.29 -9.30
N GLY A 281 8.44 3.73 -8.39
CA GLY A 281 9.56 2.86 -8.75
C GLY A 281 9.07 1.48 -9.21
N ASN A 282 9.87 0.82 -10.02
CA ASN A 282 9.54 -0.51 -10.60
C ASN A 282 9.20 -1.60 -9.56
N LYS A 283 9.57 -1.41 -8.31
CA LYS A 283 9.35 -2.35 -7.20
C LYS A 283 8.99 -1.59 -5.92
N ASP A 284 8.06 -0.65 -6.02
CA ASP A 284 7.66 0.10 -4.83
C ASP A 284 6.48 -0.58 -4.12
N TYR A 285 6.60 -0.67 -2.80
CA TYR A 285 5.43 -0.89 -1.95
C TYR A 285 4.53 0.34 -2.06
N PRO A 286 3.22 0.18 -2.35
CA PRO A 286 2.33 1.30 -2.57
C PRO A 286 2.06 2.04 -1.26
N ILE A 287 2.60 3.26 -1.12
CA ILE A 287 2.42 4.12 0.05
C ILE A 287 1.46 5.24 -0.34
N GLY A 288 0.28 5.26 0.28
CA GLY A 288 -0.69 6.35 0.14
C GLY A 288 -0.95 7.06 1.47
N THR A 289 -1.72 8.13 1.43
CA THR A 289 -2.09 8.93 2.62
C THR A 289 -2.82 8.08 3.65
N ALA A 290 -3.74 7.21 3.22
CA ALA A 290 -4.47 6.31 4.12
C ALA A 290 -3.52 5.34 4.85
N PHE A 291 -2.53 4.79 4.15
CA PHE A 291 -1.49 3.96 4.74
C PHE A 291 -0.68 4.73 5.78
N ASN A 292 -0.20 5.92 5.47
CA ASN A 292 0.62 6.72 6.39
C ASN A 292 -0.15 7.09 7.67
N ILE A 293 -1.42 7.48 7.56
CA ILE A 293 -2.27 7.80 8.72
C ILE A 293 -2.44 6.55 9.60
N GLU A 294 -2.68 5.40 9.00
CA GLU A 294 -2.87 4.15 9.74
C GLU A 294 -1.57 3.69 10.42
N GLN A 295 -0.42 3.81 9.75
CA GLN A 295 0.89 3.54 10.37
C GLN A 295 1.13 4.43 11.59
N MET A 296 0.89 5.74 11.47
CA MET A 296 1.03 6.68 12.58
C MET A 296 0.07 6.35 13.73
N ARG A 297 -1.18 5.99 13.43
CA ARG A 297 -2.17 5.61 14.43
C ARG A 297 -1.71 4.37 15.20
N ILE A 298 -1.30 3.32 14.49
CA ILE A 298 -0.86 2.05 15.10
C ILE A 298 0.39 2.29 15.96
N GLU A 299 1.38 3.00 15.44
CA GLU A 299 2.61 3.31 16.18
C GLU A 299 2.30 4.03 17.50
N LEU A 300 1.51 5.11 17.43
CA LEU A 300 1.14 5.89 18.60
C LEU A 300 0.27 5.09 19.59
N CYS A 301 -0.66 4.26 19.09
CA CYS A 301 -1.45 3.37 19.93
C CYS A 301 -0.57 2.34 20.65
N MET A 302 0.37 1.71 19.97
CA MET A 302 1.31 0.75 20.57
C MET A 302 2.20 1.41 21.61
N ALA A 303 2.72 2.62 21.33
CA ALA A 303 3.51 3.40 22.27
C ALA A 303 2.68 3.76 23.54
N ALA A 304 1.47 4.24 23.33
CA ALA A 304 0.56 4.63 24.39
C ALA A 304 0.13 3.42 25.24
N TYR A 305 -0.24 2.31 24.58
CA TYR A 305 -0.64 1.06 25.23
C TYR A 305 0.49 0.48 26.10
N ARG A 306 1.70 0.38 25.53
CA ARG A 306 2.87 -0.05 26.29
C ARG A 306 3.12 0.82 27.53
N ASN A 307 2.96 2.13 27.42
CA ASN A 307 3.17 3.03 28.55
C ASN A 307 2.17 2.78 29.69
N ILE A 308 0.89 2.56 29.37
CA ILE A 308 -0.11 2.25 30.43
C ILE A 308 0.17 0.88 31.05
N LEU A 309 0.56 -0.12 30.26
CA LEU A 309 0.91 -1.45 30.78
C LEU A 309 2.08 -1.39 31.75
N ILE A 310 3.18 -0.70 31.39
CA ILE A 310 4.36 -0.55 32.25
C ILE A 310 4.00 0.15 33.58
N ASN A 311 3.18 1.20 33.52
CA ASN A 311 2.71 1.89 34.72
C ASN A 311 1.88 0.99 35.65
N ASN A 312 1.34 -0.11 35.13
CA ASN A 312 0.61 -1.13 35.88
C ASN A 312 1.44 -2.42 36.11
N GLY A 313 2.76 -2.37 35.90
CA GLY A 313 3.67 -3.48 36.19
C GLY A 313 3.67 -4.60 35.14
N VAL A 314 3.11 -4.40 33.94
CA VAL A 314 3.05 -5.40 32.86
C VAL A 314 3.94 -4.96 31.70
N GLN A 315 4.69 -5.89 31.15
CA GLN A 315 5.42 -5.69 29.88
C GLN A 315 4.65 -6.36 28.74
N ILE A 316 4.54 -5.68 27.60
CA ILE A 316 3.80 -6.21 26.44
C ILE A 316 4.46 -7.49 25.87
N GLU A 317 5.76 -7.60 25.97
CA GLU A 317 6.51 -8.77 25.53
C GLU A 317 6.23 -10.02 26.40
N GLU A 318 5.87 -9.84 27.69
CA GLU A 318 5.46 -10.94 28.57
C GLU A 318 4.09 -11.52 28.18
N ILE A 319 3.22 -10.71 27.54
CA ILE A 319 1.96 -11.19 26.99
C ILE A 319 2.23 -12.14 25.81
N PHE A 320 3.24 -11.83 24.99
CA PHE A 320 3.63 -12.71 23.88
C PHE A 320 4.29 -14.00 24.38
N GLU A 321 5.16 -13.92 25.40
CA GLU A 321 5.73 -15.09 26.08
C GLU A 321 4.63 -16.01 26.63
N TRP A 322 3.69 -15.44 27.38
CA TRP A 322 2.52 -16.16 27.89
C TRP A 322 1.71 -16.84 26.77
N PHE A 323 1.51 -16.14 25.64
CA PHE A 323 0.78 -16.70 24.51
C PHE A 323 1.47 -17.95 23.95
N PHE A 324 2.76 -17.86 23.67
CA PHE A 324 3.50 -18.97 23.06
C PHE A 324 3.75 -20.13 24.02
N GLU A 325 4.13 -19.87 25.27
CA GLU A 325 4.57 -20.90 26.21
C GLU A 325 3.44 -21.50 27.05
N ASN A 326 2.42 -20.72 27.36
CA ASN A 326 1.34 -21.15 28.23
C ASN A 326 0.01 -21.33 27.50
N TYR A 327 -0.47 -20.30 26.81
CA TYR A 327 -1.79 -20.34 26.18
C TYR A 327 -1.89 -21.40 25.09
N LEU A 328 -0.97 -21.45 24.13
CA LEU A 328 -0.98 -22.46 23.07
C LEU A 328 -0.87 -23.90 23.62
N LYS A 329 -0.13 -24.08 24.71
CA LYS A 329 -0.02 -25.38 25.38
C LYS A 329 -1.33 -25.76 26.07
N THR A 330 -1.93 -24.83 26.82
CA THR A 330 -3.11 -25.11 27.64
C THR A 330 -4.35 -25.31 26.79
N GLU A 331 -4.56 -24.44 25.79
CA GLU A 331 -5.79 -24.45 24.99
C GLU A 331 -5.70 -25.44 23.81
N PHE A 332 -4.52 -25.59 23.18
CA PHE A 332 -4.38 -26.35 21.93
C PHE A 332 -3.41 -27.53 22.02
N GLY A 333 -2.82 -27.79 23.20
CA GLY A 333 -1.89 -28.89 23.40
C GLY A 333 -0.56 -28.74 22.65
N VAL A 334 -0.16 -27.53 22.28
CA VAL A 334 1.08 -27.26 21.56
C VAL A 334 2.25 -27.23 22.54
N GLU A 335 3.11 -28.20 22.43
CA GLU A 335 4.28 -28.35 23.30
C GLU A 335 5.53 -27.70 22.69
N ASN A 336 6.48 -27.30 23.53
CA ASN A 336 7.82 -26.83 23.18
C ASN A 336 7.87 -25.50 22.39
N TYR A 337 6.80 -24.73 22.35
CA TYR A 337 6.86 -23.37 21.80
C TYR A 337 7.64 -22.48 22.77
N HIS A 338 8.53 -21.64 22.23
CA HIS A 338 9.37 -20.77 23.05
C HIS A 338 9.46 -19.38 22.44
N TYR A 339 9.42 -18.38 23.30
CA TYR A 339 9.61 -16.97 23.01
C TYR A 339 10.41 -16.32 24.13
N SER A 340 11.47 -15.58 23.80
CA SER A 340 12.33 -14.91 24.78
C SER A 340 12.13 -13.40 24.76
N PRO A 341 11.41 -12.80 25.71
CA PRO A 341 11.22 -11.37 25.78
C PRO A 341 12.54 -10.65 26.07
N SER A 342 12.68 -9.43 25.57
CA SER A 342 13.77 -8.54 25.98
C SER A 342 13.58 -8.07 27.43
N SER A 343 14.69 -7.81 28.15
CA SER A 343 14.56 -7.30 29.53
C SER A 343 13.97 -5.88 29.54
N SER A 344 13.30 -5.51 30.65
CA SER A 344 12.70 -4.19 30.83
C SER A 344 13.72 -3.06 30.71
N GLY A 345 14.95 -3.29 31.18
CA GLY A 345 16.05 -2.32 31.18
C GLY A 345 16.83 -2.21 29.85
N SER A 346 16.53 -3.06 28.85
CA SER A 346 17.22 -3.04 27.58
C SER A 346 16.96 -1.75 26.79
N SER A 347 18.01 -1.26 26.08
CA SER A 347 17.88 -0.15 25.15
C SER A 347 16.94 -0.49 23.96
N TYR A 348 16.43 0.51 23.25
CA TYR A 348 15.62 0.26 22.06
C TYR A 348 16.34 -0.57 21.00
N ILE A 349 17.66 -0.39 20.81
CA ILE A 349 18.45 -1.19 19.88
C ILE A 349 18.44 -2.68 20.28
N GLU A 350 18.66 -2.98 21.55
CA GLU A 350 18.63 -4.37 22.06
C GLU A 350 17.24 -4.98 21.92
N LYS A 351 16.19 -4.22 22.27
CA LYS A 351 14.78 -4.64 22.09
C LYS A 351 14.46 -4.92 20.63
N ILE A 352 14.89 -4.06 19.70
CA ILE A 352 14.69 -4.25 18.26
C ILE A 352 15.40 -5.51 17.76
N ARG A 353 16.67 -5.71 18.16
CA ARG A 353 17.42 -6.92 17.76
C ARG A 353 16.79 -8.20 18.28
N ASN A 354 16.34 -8.19 19.53
CA ASN A 354 15.63 -9.32 20.13
C ASN A 354 14.34 -9.61 19.36
N ILE A 355 13.45 -8.63 19.16
CA ILE A 355 12.15 -8.85 18.52
C ILE A 355 12.28 -9.30 17.05
N ILE A 356 13.30 -8.83 16.32
CA ILE A 356 13.60 -9.31 14.95
C ILE A 356 14.00 -10.78 14.96
N ALA A 357 14.84 -11.20 15.93
CA ALA A 357 15.23 -12.60 16.08
C ALA A 357 14.02 -13.47 16.47
N GLU A 358 13.18 -12.99 17.38
CA GLU A 358 12.00 -13.71 17.83
C GLU A 358 10.91 -13.83 16.73
N ILE A 359 10.78 -12.85 15.83
CA ILE A 359 9.91 -12.97 14.65
C ILE A 359 10.31 -14.17 13.80
N ASP A 360 11.61 -14.34 13.51
CA ASP A 360 12.09 -15.51 12.77
C ASP A 360 11.89 -16.81 13.56
N SER A 361 12.19 -16.77 14.87
CA SER A 361 12.09 -17.91 15.78
C SER A 361 10.66 -18.47 15.83
N VAL A 362 9.67 -17.62 16.15
CA VAL A 362 8.28 -18.06 16.31
C VAL A 362 7.68 -18.57 15.00
N LEU A 363 8.02 -17.95 13.86
CA LEU A 363 7.53 -18.42 12.56
C LEU A 363 8.16 -19.74 12.12
N LYS A 364 9.43 -19.99 12.45
CA LYS A 364 10.07 -21.30 12.22
C LYS A 364 9.42 -22.40 13.05
N GLN A 365 9.16 -22.13 14.33
CA GLN A 365 8.47 -23.06 15.21
C GLN A 365 7.04 -23.35 14.70
N PHE A 366 6.31 -22.33 14.26
CA PHE A 366 4.99 -22.50 13.64
C PHE A 366 5.07 -23.36 12.36
N ARG A 367 6.09 -23.13 11.50
CA ARG A 367 6.29 -23.95 10.30
C ARG A 367 6.50 -25.43 10.64
N MET A 368 7.27 -25.75 11.69
CA MET A 368 7.45 -27.14 12.15
C MET A 368 6.12 -27.77 12.59
N ILE A 369 5.25 -27.01 13.29
CA ILE A 369 3.91 -27.51 13.64
C ILE A 369 3.09 -27.81 12.39
N VAL A 370 3.17 -26.96 11.36
CA VAL A 370 2.41 -27.15 10.11
C VAL A 370 2.93 -28.33 9.30
N ASP A 371 4.25 -28.50 9.22
CA ASP A 371 4.89 -29.51 8.38
C ASP A 371 5.00 -30.87 9.11
N ASP A 372 5.33 -30.88 10.40
CA ASP A 372 5.68 -32.09 11.19
C ASP A 372 4.68 -32.39 12.33
N GLY A 373 3.75 -31.48 12.60
CA GLY A 373 2.77 -31.61 13.69
C GLY A 373 3.30 -31.33 15.09
N LYS A 374 4.58 -31.07 15.25
CA LYS A 374 5.26 -30.79 16.53
C LYS A 374 6.49 -29.91 16.34
N ILE A 375 6.97 -29.31 17.42
CA ILE A 375 8.25 -28.60 17.46
C ILE A 375 9.32 -29.57 17.94
N ASP A 376 10.31 -29.84 17.10
CA ASP A 376 11.52 -30.59 17.41
C ASP A 376 12.66 -29.61 17.71
N ARG A 377 13.10 -29.57 18.97
CA ARG A 377 14.10 -28.58 19.42
C ARG A 377 15.47 -28.83 18.80
N ASP A 378 15.88 -30.09 18.65
CA ASP A 378 17.18 -30.44 18.05
C ASP A 378 17.21 -29.99 16.59
N LEU A 379 16.13 -30.24 15.86
CA LEU A 379 15.98 -29.78 14.46
C LEU A 379 15.93 -28.27 14.37
N PHE A 380 15.25 -27.58 15.30
CA PHE A 380 15.16 -26.13 15.35
C PHE A 380 16.55 -25.49 15.52
N GLU A 381 17.39 -26.01 16.43
CA GLU A 381 18.71 -25.44 16.74
C GLU A 381 19.69 -25.50 15.56
N ILE A 382 19.57 -26.51 14.68
CA ILE A 382 20.42 -26.61 13.47
C ILE A 382 19.88 -25.81 12.29
N SER A 383 18.66 -25.26 12.38
CA SER A 383 18.02 -24.48 11.31
C SER A 383 18.54 -23.04 11.28
N SER A 384 19.47 -22.75 10.35
CA SER A 384 20.10 -21.43 10.20
C SER A 384 19.41 -20.49 9.20
N GLU A 385 18.48 -21.01 8.37
CA GLU A 385 17.84 -20.22 7.32
C GLU A 385 16.87 -19.17 7.88
N HIS A 386 16.87 -17.98 7.29
CA HIS A 386 15.82 -16.99 7.54
C HIS A 386 14.50 -17.42 6.95
N ILE A 387 13.40 -17.12 7.68
CA ILE A 387 12.06 -17.43 7.18
C ILE A 387 11.66 -16.46 6.07
N LEU A 388 11.09 -17.00 5.00
CA LEU A 388 10.43 -16.23 3.96
C LEU A 388 8.93 -16.17 4.28
N PHE A 389 8.34 -14.98 4.47
CA PHE A 389 6.94 -14.84 4.89
C PHE A 389 5.95 -15.48 3.93
N ASN A 390 6.26 -15.48 2.62
CA ASN A 390 5.45 -16.14 1.60
C ASN A 390 5.49 -17.67 1.63
N SER A 391 6.49 -18.26 2.33
CA SER A 391 6.66 -19.71 2.46
C SER A 391 5.95 -20.30 3.68
N VAL A 392 5.48 -19.45 4.62
CA VAL A 392 4.80 -19.92 5.84
C VAL A 392 3.38 -20.37 5.49
N LYS A 393 3.17 -21.68 5.47
CA LYS A 393 1.86 -22.26 5.19
C LYS A 393 0.92 -22.10 6.37
N SER A 394 -0.38 -22.09 6.08
CA SER A 394 -1.43 -22.22 7.09
C SER A 394 -1.61 -23.67 7.54
N ILE A 395 -2.05 -23.89 8.77
CA ILE A 395 -2.58 -25.20 9.21
C ILE A 395 -3.83 -25.56 8.39
N LEU A 396 -4.59 -24.53 8.01
CA LEU A 396 -5.86 -24.64 7.30
C LEU A 396 -5.65 -24.80 5.79
N GLU A 397 -6.31 -25.77 5.19
CA GLU A 397 -6.33 -25.91 3.73
C GLU A 397 -7.25 -24.87 3.11
N ASN A 398 -6.91 -24.39 1.91
CA ASN A 398 -7.76 -23.49 1.13
C ASN A 398 -8.20 -22.23 1.91
N LYS A 399 -7.25 -21.57 2.59
CA LYS A 399 -7.57 -20.47 3.52
C LYS A 399 -7.97 -19.18 2.81
N TYR A 400 -7.22 -18.76 1.79
CA TYR A 400 -7.38 -17.44 1.17
C TYR A 400 -7.66 -17.52 -0.34
N ALA A 401 -8.75 -16.89 -0.78
CA ALA A 401 -9.11 -16.75 -2.18
C ALA A 401 -8.72 -15.37 -2.72
N TYR A 402 -8.10 -15.33 -3.92
CA TYR A 402 -7.62 -14.11 -4.60
C TYR A 402 -8.09 -14.05 -6.03
N SER A 403 -8.45 -12.86 -6.52
CA SER A 403 -8.65 -12.61 -7.95
C SER A 403 -7.32 -12.67 -8.70
N ILE A 404 -7.29 -13.39 -9.83
CA ILE A 404 -6.14 -13.46 -10.74
C ILE A 404 -6.51 -13.10 -12.18
N SER A 405 -7.80 -12.84 -12.45
CA SER A 405 -8.33 -12.57 -13.77
C SER A 405 -8.49 -11.06 -14.01
N ALA A 406 -8.02 -10.57 -15.16
CA ALA A 406 -8.28 -9.20 -15.62
C ALA A 406 -9.78 -8.93 -15.78
N GLU A 407 -10.56 -9.92 -16.24
CA GLU A 407 -12.01 -9.84 -16.38
C GLU A 407 -12.71 -9.64 -15.04
N LEU A 408 -12.32 -10.41 -14.01
CA LEU A 408 -12.86 -10.27 -12.67
C LEU A 408 -12.51 -8.92 -12.04
N ASN A 409 -11.28 -8.45 -12.28
CA ASN A 409 -10.84 -7.13 -11.83
C ASN A 409 -11.63 -6.01 -12.51
N LYS A 410 -11.88 -6.12 -13.82
CA LYS A 410 -12.73 -5.18 -14.57
C LYS A 410 -14.17 -5.17 -14.02
N GLU A 411 -14.73 -6.34 -13.71
CA GLU A 411 -16.06 -6.49 -13.11
C GLU A 411 -16.15 -5.74 -11.77
N MET A 412 -15.15 -5.91 -10.90
CA MET A 412 -15.05 -5.19 -9.62
C MET A 412 -14.93 -3.68 -9.81
N GLN A 413 -14.13 -3.21 -10.77
CA GLN A 413 -14.00 -1.78 -11.08
C GLN A 413 -15.33 -1.19 -11.58
N CYS A 414 -16.06 -1.90 -12.44
CA CYS A 414 -17.38 -1.45 -12.91
C CYS A 414 -18.38 -1.29 -11.75
N LEU A 415 -18.35 -2.20 -10.75
CA LEU A 415 -19.29 -2.17 -9.64
C LEU A 415 -18.97 -1.17 -8.55
N PHE A 416 -17.68 -1.07 -8.16
CA PHE A 416 -17.30 -0.44 -6.89
C PHE A 416 -16.42 0.81 -7.04
N SER A 417 -15.80 1.03 -8.22
CA SER A 417 -14.97 2.20 -8.43
C SER A 417 -15.82 3.46 -8.61
N ASN A 418 -15.38 4.57 -8.02
CA ASN A 418 -15.94 5.90 -8.25
C ASN A 418 -15.60 6.46 -9.65
N GLN A 419 -14.70 5.78 -10.38
CA GLN A 419 -14.36 6.07 -11.77
C GLN A 419 -15.16 5.25 -12.77
N SER A 420 -16.12 4.44 -12.29
CA SER A 420 -16.99 3.67 -13.17
C SER A 420 -17.89 4.58 -14.00
N LEU A 421 -18.02 4.29 -15.28
CA LEU A 421 -18.95 4.97 -16.18
C LEU A 421 -20.42 4.77 -15.78
N LEU A 422 -20.70 3.83 -14.87
CA LEU A 422 -22.05 3.47 -14.42
C LEU A 422 -22.50 4.25 -13.17
N THR A 423 -21.75 5.27 -12.74
CA THR A 423 -22.08 6.05 -11.52
C THR A 423 -23.15 7.12 -11.72
N SER A 424 -23.67 7.30 -12.94
CA SER A 424 -24.70 8.28 -13.27
C SER A 424 -25.81 7.71 -14.16
N ILE A 425 -27.00 8.30 -14.05
CA ILE A 425 -28.19 7.97 -14.83
C ILE A 425 -28.49 9.13 -15.79
N LYS A 426 -28.95 8.81 -16.99
CA LYS A 426 -29.36 9.76 -18.02
C LYS A 426 -30.42 10.73 -17.49
N GLY A 427 -30.19 12.03 -17.71
CA GLY A 427 -31.13 13.08 -17.33
C GLY A 427 -31.17 13.41 -15.83
N LYS A 428 -30.29 12.85 -15.01
CA LYS A 428 -30.11 13.22 -13.59
C LYS A 428 -28.74 13.85 -13.39
N ASP A 429 -28.72 15.05 -12.87
CA ASP A 429 -27.51 15.79 -12.47
C ASP A 429 -26.96 15.28 -11.13
N LYS A 430 -26.86 13.94 -10.99
CA LYS A 430 -26.44 13.27 -9.76
C LYS A 430 -25.52 12.11 -10.10
N SER A 431 -24.33 12.15 -9.53
CA SER A 431 -23.37 11.03 -9.56
C SER A 431 -23.38 10.29 -8.23
N TYR A 432 -23.21 8.97 -8.29
CA TYR A 432 -23.09 8.08 -7.14
C TYR A 432 -21.61 7.70 -6.96
N HIS A 433 -21.26 7.31 -5.76
CA HIS A 433 -19.89 6.90 -5.49
C HIS A 433 -19.49 5.61 -6.22
N SER A 434 -20.46 4.77 -6.55
CA SER A 434 -20.25 3.54 -7.31
C SER A 434 -21.54 3.10 -8.00
N PHE A 435 -21.44 2.18 -8.98
CA PHE A 435 -22.62 1.59 -9.57
C PHE A 435 -23.42 0.74 -8.56
N PHE A 436 -22.71 0.08 -7.65
CA PHE A 436 -23.37 -0.64 -6.57
C PHE A 436 -24.22 0.29 -5.67
N GLU A 437 -23.69 1.46 -5.31
CA GLU A 437 -24.45 2.48 -4.59
C GLU A 437 -25.67 2.96 -5.39
N LEU A 438 -25.49 3.21 -6.68
CA LEU A 438 -26.59 3.61 -7.55
C LEU A 438 -27.73 2.57 -7.51
N MET A 439 -27.42 1.28 -7.66
CA MET A 439 -28.43 0.21 -7.59
C MET A 439 -29.13 0.11 -6.23
N GLN A 440 -28.47 0.49 -5.14
CA GLN A 440 -29.07 0.48 -3.80
C GLN A 440 -29.97 1.69 -3.55
N MET A 441 -29.64 2.84 -4.13
CA MET A 441 -30.32 4.11 -3.87
C MET A 441 -31.41 4.43 -4.88
N GLU A 442 -31.30 3.88 -6.09
CA GLU A 442 -32.20 4.16 -7.20
C GLU A 442 -32.79 2.85 -7.73
N LYS A 443 -34.06 2.91 -8.13
CA LYS A 443 -34.70 1.84 -8.90
C LYS A 443 -34.38 2.06 -10.38
N ALA A 444 -33.14 1.85 -10.77
CA ALA A 444 -32.66 2.15 -12.11
C ALA A 444 -33.15 1.09 -13.12
N HIS A 445 -33.76 1.54 -14.21
CA HIS A 445 -34.13 0.70 -15.33
C HIS A 445 -33.07 0.73 -16.43
N PHE A 446 -33.03 -0.29 -17.24
CA PHE A 446 -32.10 -0.37 -18.38
C PHE A 446 -32.18 0.83 -19.31
N SER A 447 -33.39 1.39 -19.53
CA SER A 447 -33.64 2.59 -20.34
C SER A 447 -33.03 3.88 -19.77
N ASP A 448 -32.67 3.90 -18.49
CA ASP A 448 -32.18 5.08 -17.81
C ASP A 448 -30.68 5.34 -18.09
N PHE A 449 -30.03 4.43 -18.82
CA PHE A 449 -28.62 4.51 -19.15
C PHE A 449 -28.37 4.92 -20.60
N HIS A 450 -27.23 5.56 -20.85
CA HIS A 450 -26.78 5.90 -22.20
C HIS A 450 -26.32 4.65 -22.96
N SER A 451 -26.34 4.70 -24.30
CA SER A 451 -25.98 3.57 -25.15
C SER A 451 -24.59 2.98 -24.87
N PHE A 452 -23.59 3.82 -24.55
CA PHE A 452 -22.25 3.36 -24.19
C PHE A 452 -22.21 2.63 -22.84
N GLN A 453 -23.10 2.96 -21.89
CA GLN A 453 -23.23 2.30 -20.59
C GLN A 453 -23.92 0.95 -20.73
N LEU A 454 -24.88 0.82 -21.65
CA LEU A 454 -25.65 -0.42 -21.85
C LEU A 454 -24.77 -1.61 -22.22
N THR A 455 -23.73 -1.39 -23.01
CA THR A 455 -22.76 -2.47 -23.36
C THR A 455 -22.08 -3.04 -22.10
N ILE A 456 -21.78 -2.18 -21.12
CA ILE A 456 -21.18 -2.61 -19.86
C ILE A 456 -22.22 -3.35 -18.99
N ILE A 457 -23.44 -2.85 -18.96
CA ILE A 457 -24.56 -3.47 -18.21
C ILE A 457 -24.87 -4.86 -18.78
N ASP A 458 -24.98 -5.00 -20.12
CA ASP A 458 -25.17 -6.28 -20.78
C ASP A 458 -24.05 -7.27 -20.47
N TRP A 459 -22.81 -6.79 -20.44
CA TRP A 459 -21.67 -7.59 -20.06
C TRP A 459 -21.77 -8.07 -18.60
N LEU A 460 -22.14 -7.18 -17.66
CA LEU A 460 -22.33 -7.55 -16.25
C LEU A 460 -23.49 -8.55 -16.05
N ILE A 461 -24.55 -8.44 -16.86
CA ILE A 461 -25.65 -9.43 -16.91
C ILE A 461 -25.12 -10.78 -17.41
N SER A 462 -24.37 -10.79 -18.49
CA SER A 462 -23.77 -12.02 -19.05
C SER A 462 -22.80 -12.71 -18.08
N ARG A 463 -22.16 -11.93 -17.21
CA ARG A 463 -21.30 -12.40 -16.11
C ARG A 463 -22.11 -12.98 -14.93
N GLY A 464 -23.42 -12.72 -14.88
CA GLY A 464 -24.27 -13.09 -13.76
C GLY A 464 -24.03 -12.29 -12.49
N THR A 465 -23.53 -11.05 -12.64
CA THR A 465 -23.24 -10.14 -11.53
C THR A 465 -24.43 -9.31 -11.14
N ILE A 466 -25.21 -8.93 -12.15
CA ILE A 466 -26.46 -8.19 -12.01
C ILE A 466 -27.54 -8.91 -12.82
N LYS A 467 -28.78 -8.62 -12.50
CA LYS A 467 -29.96 -9.13 -13.20
C LYS A 467 -31.02 -8.03 -13.33
N ILE A 468 -31.91 -8.19 -14.26
CA ILE A 468 -33.10 -7.37 -14.40
C ILE A 468 -34.26 -8.14 -13.74
N ASP A 469 -34.92 -7.51 -12.78
CA ASP A 469 -36.08 -8.10 -12.11
C ASP A 469 -37.35 -8.05 -12.97
N GLU A 470 -38.44 -8.60 -12.45
CA GLU A 470 -39.74 -8.66 -13.12
C GLU A 470 -40.32 -7.27 -13.45
N ASN A 471 -39.89 -6.23 -12.77
CA ASN A 471 -40.29 -4.84 -12.98
C ASN A 471 -39.34 -4.06 -13.93
N GLY A 472 -38.33 -4.74 -14.50
CA GLY A 472 -37.32 -4.10 -15.36
C GLY A 472 -36.24 -3.35 -14.61
N ILE A 473 -36.13 -3.51 -13.29
CA ILE A 473 -35.14 -2.84 -12.43
C ILE A 473 -33.84 -3.66 -12.39
N ILE A 474 -32.71 -2.98 -12.54
CA ILE A 474 -31.38 -3.59 -12.44
C ILE A 474 -31.06 -3.83 -10.96
N THR A 475 -30.77 -5.07 -10.61
CA THR A 475 -30.47 -5.51 -9.25
C THR A 475 -29.20 -6.34 -9.21
N PRO A 476 -28.38 -6.27 -8.13
CA PRO A 476 -27.21 -7.11 -7.99
C PRO A 476 -27.58 -8.58 -7.72
N GLU A 477 -26.75 -9.51 -8.19
CA GLU A 477 -26.73 -10.88 -7.66
C GLU A 477 -25.91 -10.85 -6.36
N TYR A 478 -26.59 -10.98 -5.21
CA TYR A 478 -26.03 -10.62 -3.91
C TYR A 478 -24.81 -11.45 -3.51
N THR A 479 -24.84 -12.77 -3.69
CA THR A 479 -23.74 -13.66 -3.27
C THR A 479 -22.47 -13.37 -4.06
N ARG A 480 -22.58 -13.24 -5.39
CA ARG A 480 -21.45 -12.88 -6.25
C ARG A 480 -20.96 -11.47 -5.95
N THR A 481 -21.87 -10.51 -5.83
CA THR A 481 -21.52 -9.11 -5.56
C THR A 481 -20.85 -8.96 -4.19
N MET A 482 -21.27 -9.73 -3.16
CA MET A 482 -20.62 -9.75 -1.85
C MET A 482 -19.18 -10.27 -1.94
N LEU A 483 -18.96 -11.36 -2.68
CA LEU A 483 -17.61 -11.87 -2.94
C LEU A 483 -16.73 -10.81 -3.63
N LEU A 484 -17.25 -10.21 -4.71
CA LEU A 484 -16.54 -9.18 -5.47
C LEU A 484 -16.23 -7.93 -4.64
N SER A 485 -17.16 -7.50 -3.79
CA SER A 485 -16.97 -6.38 -2.87
C SER A 485 -15.82 -6.63 -1.90
N ARG A 486 -15.69 -7.85 -1.37
CA ARG A 486 -14.58 -8.21 -0.48
C ARG A 486 -13.26 -8.26 -1.22
N LEU A 487 -13.22 -8.89 -2.40
CA LEU A 487 -12.04 -8.93 -3.26
C LEU A 487 -11.59 -7.51 -3.67
N TYR A 488 -12.54 -6.61 -3.95
CA TYR A 488 -12.24 -5.21 -4.28
C TYR A 488 -11.67 -4.44 -3.08
N ASN A 489 -12.34 -4.53 -1.91
CA ASN A 489 -12.01 -3.71 -0.75
C ASN A 489 -10.87 -4.27 0.10
N LYS A 490 -10.62 -5.59 0.06
CA LYS A 490 -9.66 -6.30 0.92
C LYS A 490 -8.60 -7.07 0.13
N GLU A 491 -8.75 -7.18 -1.19
CA GLU A 491 -7.91 -7.97 -2.11
C GLU A 491 -7.87 -9.47 -1.82
N VAL A 492 -8.63 -9.93 -0.83
CA VAL A 492 -8.65 -11.33 -0.36
C VAL A 492 -9.98 -11.68 0.30
N VAL A 493 -10.34 -12.95 0.25
CA VAL A 493 -11.42 -13.53 1.08
C VAL A 493 -10.87 -14.72 1.86
N CYS A 494 -11.03 -14.68 3.19
CA CYS A 494 -10.80 -15.86 4.02
C CYS A 494 -11.99 -16.82 3.89
N CYS A 495 -11.75 -17.99 3.31
CA CYS A 495 -12.81 -18.98 3.02
C CYS A 495 -13.51 -19.52 4.28
N TYR A 496 -12.85 -19.40 5.43
CA TYR A 496 -13.37 -19.88 6.70
C TYR A 496 -14.38 -18.94 7.35
N TYR A 497 -14.27 -17.63 7.09
CA TYR A 497 -15.22 -16.63 7.61
C TYR A 497 -16.48 -16.50 6.76
N TRP A 498 -16.45 -17.02 5.51
CA TRP A 498 -17.52 -16.82 4.53
C TRP A 498 -17.87 -18.13 3.83
N PRO A 499 -18.35 -19.17 4.58
CA PRO A 499 -18.70 -20.45 3.98
C PRO A 499 -19.79 -20.35 2.91
N GLU A 500 -20.70 -19.36 3.02
CA GLU A 500 -21.75 -19.09 2.03
C GLU A 500 -21.20 -18.62 0.66
N LEU A 501 -19.98 -18.07 0.61
CA LEU A 501 -19.33 -17.67 -0.63
C LEU A 501 -18.60 -18.83 -1.33
N MET A 502 -18.39 -19.96 -0.65
CA MET A 502 -17.63 -21.08 -1.18
C MET A 502 -18.13 -21.65 -2.49
N PRO A 503 -19.45 -21.78 -2.76
CA PRO A 503 -19.92 -22.25 -4.05
C PRO A 503 -19.50 -21.35 -5.21
N VAL A 504 -19.54 -20.02 -5.01
CA VAL A 504 -19.12 -19.04 -6.03
C VAL A 504 -17.60 -19.03 -6.18
N ILE A 505 -16.85 -19.09 -5.06
CA ILE A 505 -15.38 -19.17 -5.06
C ILE A 505 -14.91 -20.41 -5.84
N LYS A 506 -15.49 -21.59 -5.59
CA LYS A 506 -15.13 -22.83 -6.29
C LYS A 506 -15.40 -22.72 -7.80
N LYS A 507 -16.59 -22.22 -8.19
CA LYS A 507 -16.93 -22.00 -9.61
C LYS A 507 -15.93 -21.08 -10.30
N LEU A 508 -15.52 -19.97 -9.66
CA LEU A 508 -14.55 -19.04 -10.20
C LEU A 508 -13.11 -19.58 -10.19
N ALA A 509 -12.78 -20.47 -9.25
CA ALA A 509 -11.51 -21.17 -9.24
C ALA A 509 -11.41 -22.20 -10.38
N GLU A 510 -12.50 -22.93 -10.65
CA GLU A 510 -12.60 -23.87 -11.78
C GLU A 510 -12.50 -23.16 -13.14
N SER A 511 -13.02 -21.92 -13.25
CA SER A 511 -12.86 -21.09 -14.46
C SER A 511 -11.51 -20.38 -14.55
N GLY A 512 -10.62 -20.51 -13.55
CA GLY A 512 -9.31 -19.87 -13.53
C GLY A 512 -9.34 -18.37 -13.23
N GLU A 513 -10.43 -17.85 -12.67
CA GLU A 513 -10.56 -16.44 -12.32
C GLU A 513 -10.12 -16.13 -10.87
N ILE A 514 -10.16 -17.13 -10.00
CA ILE A 514 -9.71 -17.07 -8.61
C ILE A 514 -8.66 -18.14 -8.37
N THR A 515 -7.66 -17.82 -7.55
CA THR A 515 -6.73 -18.80 -6.97
C THR A 515 -6.98 -18.91 -5.47
N ILE A 516 -6.88 -20.12 -4.93
CA ILE A 516 -6.98 -20.37 -3.50
C ILE A 516 -5.61 -20.77 -2.96
N LYS A 517 -5.17 -20.13 -1.88
CA LYS A 517 -3.85 -20.34 -1.28
C LYS A 517 -3.95 -20.83 0.16
N ARG A 518 -2.94 -21.62 0.55
CA ARG A 518 -2.68 -22.08 1.90
C ARG A 518 -1.49 -21.32 2.47
N SER A 519 -1.73 -20.16 3.09
CA SER A 519 -0.66 -19.34 3.69
C SER A 519 -1.12 -18.77 5.04
N LEU A 520 -0.18 -18.57 5.98
CA LEU A 520 -0.46 -17.94 7.27
C LEU A 520 -0.93 -16.49 7.07
N PHE A 521 -0.20 -15.74 6.25
CA PHE A 521 -0.47 -14.35 5.94
C PHE A 521 -1.18 -14.19 4.61
N THR A 522 -1.99 -13.17 4.48
CA THR A 522 -2.48 -12.71 3.18
C THR A 522 -1.33 -12.18 2.33
N LYS A 523 -1.54 -12.05 1.01
CA LYS A 523 -0.53 -11.45 0.12
C LYS A 523 -0.18 -10.03 0.57
N ALA A 524 -1.16 -9.20 0.87
CA ALA A 524 -0.95 -7.82 1.31
C ALA A 524 -0.20 -7.74 2.65
N GLU A 525 -0.45 -8.67 3.59
CA GLU A 525 0.31 -8.78 4.85
C GLU A 525 1.75 -9.22 4.59
N THR A 526 1.96 -10.20 3.70
CA THR A 526 3.32 -10.64 3.29
C THR A 526 4.10 -9.49 2.65
N ASP A 527 3.46 -8.74 1.75
CA ASP A 527 4.06 -7.58 1.10
C ASP A 527 4.43 -6.49 2.14
N TYR A 528 3.56 -6.26 3.13
CA TYR A 528 3.83 -5.33 4.24
C TYR A 528 5.01 -5.79 5.11
N LEU A 529 5.07 -7.06 5.49
CA LEU A 529 6.18 -7.62 6.26
C LEU A 529 7.50 -7.51 5.50
N ASN A 530 7.49 -7.76 4.20
CA ASN A 530 8.65 -7.59 3.34
C ASN A 530 9.06 -6.11 3.20
N TYR A 531 8.09 -5.19 3.07
CA TYR A 531 8.36 -3.75 3.07
C TYR A 531 9.03 -3.29 4.36
N MET A 532 8.58 -3.77 5.52
CA MET A 532 9.09 -3.37 6.82
C MET A 532 10.47 -3.99 7.12
N LEU A 533 10.62 -5.28 6.89
CA LEU A 533 11.73 -6.05 7.46
C LEU A 533 12.87 -6.30 6.48
N ASN A 534 12.63 -6.32 5.16
CA ASN A 534 13.67 -6.57 4.18
C ASN A 534 13.48 -5.74 2.91
N LYS A 535 14.55 -5.58 2.12
CA LYS A 535 14.56 -4.77 0.90
C LYS A 535 14.57 -5.62 -0.38
N ALA A 536 14.35 -6.92 -0.28
CA ALA A 536 14.46 -7.83 -1.42
C ALA A 536 13.31 -7.64 -2.43
N GLU A 537 12.10 -7.44 -1.93
CA GLU A 537 10.89 -7.31 -2.74
C GLU A 537 10.64 -5.85 -3.17
N PHE A 538 10.85 -4.89 -2.26
CA PHE A 538 10.48 -3.49 -2.47
C PHE A 538 11.69 -2.55 -2.39
N SER A 539 11.84 -1.69 -3.42
CA SER A 539 12.93 -0.71 -3.49
C SER A 539 12.86 0.34 -2.38
N ASN A 540 11.65 0.75 -2.01
CA ASN A 540 11.36 1.70 -0.93
C ASN A 540 11.20 1.04 0.44
N GLY A 541 11.52 -0.25 0.60
CA GLY A 541 11.45 -1.00 1.86
C GLY A 541 12.34 -0.40 2.95
N LEU A 542 11.89 -0.50 4.21
CA LEU A 542 12.59 0.07 5.38
C LEU A 542 13.81 -0.74 5.79
N ASP A 543 13.85 -2.03 5.44
CA ASP A 543 14.99 -2.94 5.68
C ASP A 543 15.44 -3.03 7.15
N LEU A 544 14.46 -3.05 8.07
CA LEU A 544 14.75 -2.99 9.51
C LEU A 544 15.61 -4.17 9.99
N ARG A 545 15.45 -5.36 9.40
CA ARG A 545 16.27 -6.52 9.74
C ARG A 545 17.76 -6.25 9.51
N ASN A 546 18.14 -5.87 8.30
CA ASN A 546 19.55 -5.63 7.97
C ASN A 546 20.11 -4.38 8.66
N LYS A 547 19.29 -3.31 8.75
CA LYS A 547 19.63 -2.06 9.43
C LYS A 547 20.13 -2.28 10.86
N TYR A 548 19.48 -3.17 11.62
CA TYR A 548 19.82 -3.43 13.02
C TYR A 548 20.77 -4.62 13.23
N ALA A 549 20.77 -5.61 12.31
CA ALA A 549 21.70 -6.74 12.38
C ALA A 549 23.14 -6.32 12.06
N HIS A 550 23.35 -5.44 11.08
CA HIS A 550 24.68 -5.08 10.59
C HIS A 550 25.22 -3.75 11.16
N GLY A 551 24.56 -3.16 12.17
CA GLY A 551 25.05 -1.95 12.86
C GLY A 551 24.95 -0.67 12.04
N THR A 552 24.15 -0.64 10.96
CA THR A 552 23.85 0.57 10.15
C THR A 552 22.66 1.36 10.69
N ASN A 553 22.24 1.06 11.92
CA ASN A 553 21.11 1.71 12.58
C ASN A 553 21.41 3.17 12.89
N THR A 554 20.33 3.96 12.92
CA THR A 554 20.40 5.37 13.32
C THR A 554 20.80 5.53 14.78
N ILE A 555 21.48 6.65 15.09
CA ILE A 555 21.74 7.08 16.48
C ILE A 555 20.56 7.88 17.07
N ASP A 556 19.59 8.28 16.26
CA ASP A 556 18.42 9.03 16.70
C ASP A 556 17.47 8.13 17.51
N LEU A 557 17.29 8.48 18.78
CA LEU A 557 16.45 7.72 19.72
C LEU A 557 14.96 7.72 19.33
N ASN A 558 14.46 8.79 18.69
CA ASN A 558 13.06 8.86 18.27
C ASN A 558 12.81 7.85 17.15
N THR A 559 13.71 7.77 16.18
CA THR A 559 13.62 6.77 15.11
C THR A 559 13.74 5.34 15.66
N GLN A 560 14.66 5.09 16.60
CA GLN A 560 14.75 3.76 17.25
C GLN A 560 13.47 3.41 17.99
N ARG A 561 12.88 4.38 18.68
CA ARG A 561 11.61 4.19 19.39
C ARG A 561 10.47 3.86 18.41
N SER A 562 10.35 4.58 17.32
CA SER A 562 9.37 4.34 16.26
C SER A 562 9.56 2.96 15.65
N ASP A 563 10.78 2.61 15.22
CA ASP A 563 11.12 1.29 14.66
C ASP A 563 10.74 0.15 15.64
N TYR A 564 10.95 0.34 16.94
CA TYR A 564 10.57 -0.64 17.96
C TYR A 564 9.05 -0.83 18.06
N PHE A 565 8.25 0.24 18.07
CA PHE A 565 6.80 0.12 18.16
C PHE A 565 6.18 -0.49 16.89
N MET A 566 6.76 -0.22 15.74
CA MET A 566 6.37 -0.88 14.51
C MET A 566 6.66 -2.39 14.55
N LEU A 567 7.82 -2.80 15.08
CA LEU A 567 8.16 -4.22 15.23
C LEU A 567 7.28 -4.92 16.28
N LEU A 568 6.92 -4.23 17.38
CA LEU A 568 5.92 -4.73 18.33
C LEU A 568 4.57 -5.00 17.67
N SER A 569 4.12 -4.09 16.79
CA SER A 569 2.86 -4.29 16.06
C SER A 569 2.93 -5.47 15.08
N ILE A 570 4.09 -5.72 14.49
CA ILE A 570 4.34 -6.89 13.64
C ILE A 570 4.30 -8.18 14.47
N MET A 571 4.96 -8.22 15.64
CA MET A 571 4.90 -9.39 16.52
C MET A 571 3.46 -9.64 16.99
N ALA A 572 2.73 -8.61 17.37
CA ALA A 572 1.32 -8.71 17.73
C ALA A 572 0.46 -9.27 16.57
N LEU A 573 0.70 -8.83 15.35
CA LEU A 573 0.04 -9.39 14.16
C LEU A 573 0.35 -10.89 14.01
N ILE A 574 1.60 -11.31 14.18
CA ILE A 574 2.00 -12.72 14.10
C ILE A 574 1.29 -13.55 15.17
N VAL A 575 1.22 -13.06 16.41
CA VAL A 575 0.48 -13.70 17.50
C VAL A 575 -1.00 -13.87 17.15
N ILE A 576 -1.64 -12.81 16.64
CA ILE A 576 -3.05 -12.84 16.23
C ILE A 576 -3.26 -13.86 15.11
N LYS A 577 -2.39 -13.90 14.09
CA LYS A 577 -2.50 -14.82 12.96
C LYS A 577 -2.29 -16.28 13.38
N ILE A 578 -1.34 -16.55 14.27
CA ILE A 578 -1.12 -17.91 14.80
C ILE A 578 -2.31 -18.34 15.67
N ASN A 579 -2.86 -17.45 16.51
CA ASN A 579 -4.07 -17.74 17.29
C ASN A 579 -5.26 -18.06 16.36
N GLU A 580 -5.46 -17.27 15.30
CA GLU A 580 -6.49 -17.50 14.29
C GLU A 580 -6.42 -18.93 13.71
N GLU A 581 -5.22 -19.43 13.41
CA GLU A 581 -5.00 -20.76 12.85
C GLU A 581 -5.53 -21.89 13.76
N PHE A 582 -5.18 -21.82 15.05
CA PHE A 582 -5.62 -22.82 16.02
C PHE A 582 -7.10 -22.72 16.33
N CYS A 583 -7.64 -21.52 16.52
CA CYS A 583 -9.08 -21.31 16.76
C CYS A 583 -9.94 -21.81 15.60
N LEU A 584 -9.55 -21.51 14.36
CA LEU A 584 -10.31 -21.96 13.17
C LEU A 584 -10.15 -23.47 12.90
N LYS A 585 -9.03 -24.10 13.33
CA LYS A 585 -8.84 -25.54 13.25
C LYS A 585 -9.79 -26.28 14.19
N GLU A 586 -10.00 -25.79 15.42
CA GLU A 586 -10.89 -26.40 16.40
C GLU A 586 -12.39 -26.19 16.09
N SER A 587 -12.73 -25.11 15.38
CA SER A 587 -14.12 -24.81 14.99
C SER A 587 -14.67 -25.74 13.89
N LYS A 588 -13.88 -26.68 13.41
CA LYS A 588 -14.27 -27.73 12.44
C LYS A 588 -14.70 -29.01 13.14
#